data_ad678e411aff17bebddad902a67be763
#
_entry.id   ad678e411aff17bebddad902a67be763
#
_cell.length_a   1.000
_cell.length_b   1.000
_cell.length_c   1.000
_cell.angle_alpha   90.00
_cell.angle_beta   90.00
_cell.angle_gamma   90.00
#
_symmetry.space_group_name_H-M   'P 1'
#
loop_
_entity.id
_entity.type
_entity.pdbx_description
1 polymer ?
#
loop_
_entity_poly.entity_id
_entity_poly.type
_entity_poly.pdbx_seq_one_letter_code
_entity_poly.pdbx_strand_id
1 'polypeptide(L)'
;TYTFKLRDGVKWHDGEDFNAEDVVYTYKELTEDETLGASITSNYQDITNIEAPDDQTVIFTLDQYDAAMLDYFTMGILPEHLLEGEDVNTTSFNQNPVGTGRYKFEDWDATGGMITLTRNEDYYGKVPNIETVVYRTVSDETTKATMLQSGEADLAWLNSNYASQFKDKDGYNYWEFTTA
;
A
#
# COMPACT_ATOMS: atom_id res chain seq x y z
N THR A 1 -8.03 -24.16 4.58
CA THR A 1 -6.68 -23.91 4.07
C THR A 1 -6.75 -23.07 2.81
N TYR A 2 -5.87 -22.08 2.68
CA TYR A 2 -5.66 -21.27 1.47
C TYR A 2 -4.23 -21.48 0.98
N THR A 3 -4.07 -21.68 -0.33
CA THR A 3 -2.76 -21.83 -0.95
C THR A 3 -2.60 -20.74 -2.01
N PHE A 4 -1.56 -19.91 -1.86
CA PHE A 4 -1.21 -18.87 -2.82
C PHE A 4 0.05 -19.25 -3.59
N LYS A 5 0.02 -19.03 -4.89
CA LYS A 5 1.19 -19.06 -5.75
C LYS A 5 1.60 -17.63 -6.06
N LEU A 6 2.80 -17.26 -5.63
CA LEU A 6 3.35 -15.94 -5.83
C LEU A 6 3.82 -15.79 -7.29
N ARG A 7 3.90 -14.54 -7.74
CA ARG A 7 4.43 -14.20 -9.05
C ARG A 7 5.96 -14.32 -9.06
N ASP A 8 6.51 -14.91 -10.10
CA ASP A 8 7.95 -14.99 -10.35
C ASP A 8 8.57 -13.63 -10.67
N GLY A 9 9.83 -13.44 -10.27
CA GLY A 9 10.68 -12.32 -10.69
C GLY A 9 10.23 -10.96 -10.16
N VAL A 10 9.44 -10.94 -9.09
CA VAL A 10 9.11 -9.70 -8.37
C VAL A 10 10.30 -9.30 -7.52
N LYS A 11 10.66 -8.00 -7.60
CA LYS A 11 11.72 -7.44 -6.77
C LYS A 11 11.20 -6.32 -5.89
N TRP A 12 11.74 -6.22 -4.70
CA TRP A 12 11.63 -5.04 -3.86
C TRP A 12 12.30 -3.84 -4.52
N HIS A 13 11.95 -2.63 -4.10
CA HIS A 13 12.49 -1.39 -4.67
C HIS A 13 14.00 -1.23 -4.47
N ASP A 14 14.58 -1.90 -3.50
CA ASP A 14 16.03 -1.97 -3.22
C ASP A 14 16.77 -3.04 -4.04
N GLY A 15 16.03 -3.88 -4.76
CA GLY A 15 16.56 -4.89 -5.68
C GLY A 15 16.54 -6.31 -5.15
N GLU A 16 16.23 -6.53 -3.86
CA GLU A 16 16.09 -7.88 -3.29
C GLU A 16 14.87 -8.61 -3.91
N ASP A 17 14.93 -9.92 -3.93
CA ASP A 17 13.86 -10.75 -4.48
C ASP A 17 12.69 -10.85 -3.47
N PHE A 18 11.48 -10.62 -3.97
CA PHE A 18 10.25 -10.90 -3.21
C PHE A 18 9.95 -12.39 -3.25
N ASN A 19 9.72 -13.00 -2.11
CA ASN A 19 9.49 -14.43 -1.98
C ASN A 19 8.41 -14.78 -0.91
N ALA A 20 8.21 -16.07 -0.68
CA ALA A 20 7.21 -16.56 0.24
C ALA A 20 7.52 -16.26 1.72
N GLU A 21 8.80 -16.10 2.08
CA GLU A 21 9.20 -15.77 3.46
C GLU A 21 8.75 -14.36 3.84
N ASP A 22 8.78 -13.38 2.92
CA ASP A 22 8.22 -12.04 3.17
C ASP A 22 6.73 -12.10 3.55
N VAL A 23 5.98 -12.99 2.89
CA VAL A 23 4.56 -13.19 3.20
C VAL A 23 4.39 -13.86 4.56
N VAL A 24 5.18 -14.91 4.83
CA VAL A 24 5.18 -15.61 6.13
C VAL A 24 5.53 -14.63 7.25
N TYR A 25 6.59 -13.84 7.08
CA TYR A 25 7.00 -12.82 8.03
C TYR A 25 5.85 -11.85 8.32
N THR A 26 5.27 -11.25 7.29
CA THR A 26 4.18 -10.27 7.43
C THR A 26 3.01 -10.81 8.25
N TYR A 27 2.54 -12.02 7.93
CA TYR A 27 1.38 -12.58 8.61
C TYR A 27 1.71 -13.15 9.99
N LYS A 28 2.97 -13.54 10.27
CA LYS A 28 3.41 -13.83 11.64
C LYS A 28 3.38 -12.58 12.51
N GLU A 29 3.88 -11.43 12.04
CA GLU A 29 3.77 -10.16 12.75
C GLU A 29 2.30 -9.85 13.07
N LEU A 30 1.38 -10.04 12.12
CA LEU A 30 -0.05 -9.81 12.32
C LEU A 30 -0.74 -10.77 13.30
N THR A 31 -0.20 -11.98 13.48
CA THR A 31 -0.81 -13.01 14.34
C THR A 31 -0.13 -13.17 15.69
N GLU A 32 1.14 -12.84 15.79
CA GLU A 32 1.99 -13.12 16.96
C GLU A 32 2.41 -11.84 17.72
N ASP A 33 2.46 -10.67 17.06
CA ASP A 33 2.84 -9.42 17.72
C ASP A 33 1.68 -8.82 18.52
N GLU A 34 1.75 -8.99 19.84
CA GLU A 34 0.77 -8.44 20.79
C GLU A 34 0.78 -6.91 20.87
N THR A 35 1.81 -6.23 20.33
CA THR A 35 1.91 -4.76 20.32
C THR A 35 1.05 -4.12 19.25
N LEU A 36 0.69 -4.87 18.20
CA LEU A 36 -0.24 -4.43 17.18
C LEU A 36 -1.66 -4.35 17.74
N GLY A 37 -2.37 -3.28 17.41
CA GLY A 37 -3.71 -3.06 17.94
C GLY A 37 -4.73 -4.10 17.43
N ALA A 38 -5.66 -4.49 18.30
CA ALA A 38 -6.71 -5.47 17.98
C ALA A 38 -7.54 -5.13 16.73
N SER A 39 -7.60 -3.86 16.33
CA SER A 39 -8.24 -3.43 15.08
C SER A 39 -7.53 -3.97 13.82
N ILE A 40 -6.26 -4.33 13.93
CA ILE A 40 -5.47 -4.92 12.86
C ILE A 40 -5.47 -6.44 13.00
N THR A 41 -5.11 -6.96 14.17
CA THR A 41 -4.84 -8.38 14.38
C THR A 41 -6.10 -9.25 14.44
N SER A 42 -7.25 -8.68 14.85
CA SER A 42 -8.50 -9.45 15.04
C SER A 42 -8.98 -10.23 13.81
N ASN A 43 -8.66 -9.76 12.63
CA ASN A 43 -9.07 -10.41 11.37
C ASN A 43 -8.24 -11.67 11.05
N TYR A 44 -7.13 -11.90 11.74
CA TYR A 44 -6.17 -12.97 11.46
C TYR A 44 -6.10 -14.04 12.55
N GLN A 45 -6.91 -13.93 13.61
CA GLN A 45 -6.89 -14.82 14.77
C GLN A 45 -7.19 -16.30 14.44
N ASP A 46 -7.93 -16.54 13.38
CA ASP A 46 -8.29 -17.90 12.94
C ASP A 46 -7.14 -18.60 12.18
N ILE A 47 -6.07 -17.89 11.85
CA ILE A 47 -4.87 -18.45 11.21
C ILE A 47 -4.08 -19.20 12.29
N THR A 48 -3.94 -20.51 12.11
CA THR A 48 -3.23 -21.40 13.06
C THR A 48 -1.86 -21.83 12.57
N ASN A 49 -1.62 -21.75 11.26
CA ASN A 49 -0.33 -22.11 10.68
C ASN A 49 -0.12 -21.39 9.34
N ILE A 50 1.13 -20.99 9.09
CA ILE A 50 1.57 -20.36 7.85
C ILE A 50 2.86 -21.06 7.42
N GLU A 51 2.89 -21.60 6.20
CA GLU A 51 4.02 -22.36 5.66
C GLU A 51 4.45 -21.82 4.30
N ALA A 52 5.75 -21.78 4.06
CA ALA A 52 6.36 -21.56 2.76
C ALA A 52 7.12 -22.83 2.33
N PRO A 53 6.48 -23.78 1.65
CA PRO A 53 7.14 -25.02 1.21
C PRO A 53 8.17 -24.79 0.09
N ASP A 54 8.10 -23.67 -0.60
CA ASP A 54 9.05 -23.18 -1.58
C ASP A 54 8.94 -21.64 -1.69
N ASP A 55 9.89 -20.98 -2.35
CA ASP A 55 10.00 -19.51 -2.44
C ASP A 55 8.76 -18.82 -3.05
N GLN A 56 7.85 -19.58 -3.66
CA GLN A 56 6.69 -19.04 -4.40
C GLN A 56 5.35 -19.59 -3.93
N THR A 57 5.35 -20.39 -2.88
CA THR A 57 4.12 -20.98 -2.36
C THR A 57 3.92 -20.61 -0.90
N VAL A 58 2.78 -20.05 -0.56
CA VAL A 58 2.37 -19.83 0.83
C VAL A 58 1.08 -20.57 1.12
N ILE A 59 1.03 -21.27 2.25
CA ILE A 59 -0.11 -22.05 2.70
C ILE A 59 -0.55 -21.51 4.06
N PHE A 60 -1.80 -21.05 4.14
CA PHE A 60 -2.44 -20.63 5.38
C PHE A 60 -3.42 -21.70 5.83
N THR A 61 -3.33 -22.12 7.07
CA THR A 61 -4.29 -23.02 7.70
C THR A 61 -5.09 -22.29 8.76
N LEU A 62 -6.40 -22.41 8.70
CA LEU A 62 -7.32 -21.83 9.66
C LEU A 62 -7.94 -22.94 10.52
N ASP A 63 -8.27 -22.63 11.77
CA ASP A 63 -8.97 -23.54 12.67
C ASP A 63 -10.48 -23.63 12.35
N GLN A 64 -11.05 -22.57 11.80
CA GLN A 64 -12.43 -22.52 11.37
C GLN A 64 -12.62 -21.84 10.01
N TYR A 65 -13.78 -22.02 9.41
CA TYR A 65 -14.12 -21.36 8.16
C TYR A 65 -14.49 -19.91 8.41
N ASP A 66 -13.76 -19.00 7.75
CA ASP A 66 -14.12 -17.59 7.68
C ASP A 66 -14.37 -17.19 6.22
N ALA A 67 -15.60 -16.72 5.95
CA ALA A 67 -16.02 -16.32 4.61
C ALA A 67 -15.34 -14.99 4.15
N ALA A 68 -14.92 -14.15 5.09
CA ALA A 68 -14.28 -12.86 4.82
C ALA A 68 -12.74 -12.95 4.69
N MET A 69 -12.15 -14.10 5.02
CA MET A 69 -10.69 -14.23 5.06
C MET A 69 -10.00 -13.84 3.76
N LEU A 70 -10.61 -14.11 2.60
CA LEU A 70 -10.01 -13.70 1.31
C LEU A 70 -9.89 -12.17 1.16
N ASP A 71 -10.81 -11.43 1.75
CA ASP A 71 -10.76 -9.96 1.74
C ASP A 71 -9.66 -9.43 2.67
N TYR A 72 -9.35 -10.18 3.74
CA TYR A 72 -8.27 -9.83 4.67
C TYR A 72 -6.87 -10.11 4.11
N PHE A 73 -6.72 -11.01 3.13
CA PHE A 73 -5.45 -11.23 2.42
C PHE A 73 -5.05 -10.09 1.47
N THR A 74 -5.62 -8.91 1.64
CA THR A 74 -5.24 -7.69 0.92
C THR A 74 -4.24 -6.81 1.68
N MET A 75 -3.68 -7.30 2.79
CA MET A 75 -2.63 -6.62 3.55
C MET A 75 -1.38 -6.42 2.69
N GLY A 76 -0.75 -5.25 2.82
CA GLY A 76 0.55 -4.98 2.20
C GLY A 76 1.64 -5.86 2.82
N ILE A 77 2.43 -6.52 1.98
CA ILE A 77 3.51 -7.39 2.45
C ILE A 77 4.72 -6.53 2.86
N LEU A 78 5.35 -6.92 3.94
CA LEU A 78 6.53 -6.29 4.53
C LEU A 78 7.81 -7.00 4.06
N PRO A 79 8.91 -6.27 3.80
CA PRO A 79 10.19 -6.87 3.44
C PRO A 79 10.87 -7.47 4.68
N GLU A 80 10.90 -8.80 4.79
CA GLU A 80 11.55 -9.50 5.91
C GLU A 80 13.01 -9.05 6.08
N HIS A 81 13.77 -8.99 4.98
CA HIS A 81 15.19 -8.63 4.98
C HIS A 81 15.53 -7.25 5.60
N LEU A 82 14.54 -6.35 5.68
CA LEU A 82 14.70 -5.02 6.29
C LEU A 82 14.12 -4.92 7.69
N LEU A 83 13.20 -5.82 8.05
CA LEU A 83 12.39 -5.67 9.25
C LEU A 83 12.56 -6.81 10.26
N GLU A 84 13.24 -7.91 9.89
CA GLU A 84 13.50 -8.99 10.83
C GLU A 84 14.24 -8.48 12.07
N GLY A 85 13.62 -8.64 13.23
CA GLY A 85 14.15 -8.18 14.53
C GLY A 85 13.95 -6.70 14.83
N GLU A 86 13.29 -5.95 13.95
CA GLU A 86 12.89 -4.57 14.20
C GLU A 86 11.48 -4.50 14.78
N ASP A 87 11.20 -3.48 15.58
CA ASP A 87 9.83 -3.15 16.00
C ASP A 87 9.12 -2.41 14.86
N VAL A 88 8.14 -3.06 14.24
CA VAL A 88 7.39 -2.52 13.10
C VAL A 88 6.66 -1.19 13.39
N ASN A 89 6.39 -0.90 14.67
CA ASN A 89 5.74 0.35 15.07
C ASN A 89 6.69 1.55 15.09
N THR A 90 7.99 1.32 15.31
CA THR A 90 8.98 2.38 15.57
C THR A 90 10.14 2.41 14.59
N THR A 91 10.25 1.42 13.71
CA THR A 91 11.35 1.31 12.74
C THR A 91 11.43 2.53 11.80
N SER A 92 12.65 2.87 11.39
CA SER A 92 12.91 3.91 10.38
C SER A 92 12.33 3.58 8.99
N PHE A 93 11.99 2.33 8.74
CA PHE A 93 11.29 1.88 7.54
C PHE A 93 9.99 2.67 7.31
N ASN A 94 9.26 3.04 8.37
CA ASN A 94 8.02 3.81 8.28
C ASN A 94 8.20 5.22 7.69
N GLN A 95 9.45 5.73 7.64
CA GLN A 95 9.80 7.01 7.03
C GLN A 95 10.44 6.85 5.64
N ASN A 96 10.98 5.66 5.34
CA ASN A 96 11.63 5.34 4.07
C ASN A 96 11.16 3.95 3.57
N PRO A 97 9.87 3.80 3.21
CA PRO A 97 9.30 2.50 2.90
C PRO A 97 9.85 1.93 1.58
N VAL A 98 10.15 0.65 1.62
CA VAL A 98 10.51 -0.16 0.45
C VAL A 98 9.35 -1.08 0.11
N GLY A 99 8.89 -1.06 -1.12
CA GLY A 99 7.77 -1.86 -1.61
C GLY A 99 8.10 -2.57 -2.91
N THR A 100 7.10 -3.23 -3.50
CA THR A 100 7.18 -3.89 -4.81
C THR A 100 6.35 -3.16 -5.87
N GLY A 101 5.85 -1.97 -5.55
CA GLY A 101 4.89 -1.22 -6.33
C GLY A 101 5.47 -0.54 -7.58
N ARG A 102 4.56 0.12 -8.33
CA ARG A 102 4.89 0.85 -9.58
C ARG A 102 5.73 2.10 -9.34
N TYR A 103 5.71 2.63 -8.13
CA TYR A 103 6.44 3.82 -7.71
C TYR A 103 7.23 3.52 -6.47
N LYS A 104 8.47 4.04 -6.44
CA LYS A 104 9.40 3.98 -5.32
C LYS A 104 9.27 5.25 -4.49
N PHE A 105 9.38 5.12 -3.18
CA PHE A 105 9.54 6.28 -2.29
C PHE A 105 10.84 7.02 -2.62
N GLU A 106 10.79 8.34 -2.68
CA GLU A 106 11.95 9.20 -2.92
C GLU A 106 12.19 10.15 -1.75
N ASP A 107 11.16 10.89 -1.32
CA ASP A 107 11.30 11.90 -0.27
C ASP A 107 9.98 12.17 0.46
N TRP A 108 10.09 12.56 1.71
CA TRP A 108 8.99 13.04 2.53
C TRP A 108 9.37 14.38 3.21
N ASP A 109 8.89 15.47 2.67
CA ASP A 109 8.88 16.76 3.33
C ASP A 109 7.72 16.82 4.34
N ALA A 110 7.98 16.40 5.58
CA ALA A 110 6.98 16.43 6.65
C ALA A 110 6.52 17.86 7.01
N THR A 111 7.35 18.87 6.77
CA THR A 111 7.03 20.27 7.05
C THR A 111 6.15 20.87 5.95
N GLY A 112 6.49 20.60 4.70
CA GLY A 112 5.70 21.01 3.53
C GLY A 112 4.49 20.14 3.25
N GLY A 113 4.36 19.00 3.94
CA GLY A 113 3.27 18.03 3.75
C GLY A 113 3.29 17.36 2.38
N MET A 114 4.49 17.09 1.85
CA MET A 114 4.67 16.50 0.52
C MET A 114 5.39 15.16 0.61
N ILE A 115 4.90 14.19 -0.18
CA ILE A 115 5.57 12.91 -0.42
C ILE A 115 5.86 12.82 -1.91
N THR A 116 7.12 12.58 -2.26
CA THR A 116 7.57 12.39 -3.64
C THR A 116 7.84 10.92 -3.90
N LEU A 117 7.28 10.42 -4.99
CA LEU A 117 7.49 9.06 -5.47
C LEU A 117 8.04 9.11 -6.89
N THR A 118 8.99 8.22 -7.20
CA THR A 118 9.54 8.03 -8.55
C THR A 118 9.10 6.70 -9.14
N ARG A 119 8.99 6.66 -10.46
CA ARG A 119 8.61 5.47 -11.19
C ARG A 119 9.61 4.33 -10.98
N ASN A 120 9.07 3.14 -10.70
CA ASN A 120 9.86 1.90 -10.67
C ASN A 120 10.03 1.37 -12.11
N GLU A 121 11.22 1.52 -12.67
CA GLU A 121 11.55 1.03 -14.02
C GLU A 121 11.59 -0.51 -14.09
N ASP A 122 11.85 -1.16 -12.95
CA ASP A 122 11.92 -2.63 -12.82
C ASP A 122 10.60 -3.25 -12.37
N TYR A 123 9.50 -2.49 -12.47
CA TYR A 123 8.19 -3.00 -12.06
C TYR A 123 7.79 -4.22 -12.89
N TYR A 124 7.41 -5.30 -12.22
CA TYR A 124 7.04 -6.60 -12.82
C TYR A 124 5.80 -6.57 -13.75
N GLY A 125 5.08 -5.48 -13.81
CA GLY A 125 3.95 -5.26 -14.71
C GLY A 125 4.25 -4.16 -15.73
N LYS A 126 3.20 -3.45 -16.16
CA LYS A 126 3.37 -2.31 -17.06
C LYS A 126 3.96 -1.12 -16.30
N VAL A 127 5.14 -0.68 -16.69
CA VAL A 127 5.79 0.53 -16.14
C VAL A 127 4.91 1.76 -16.42
N PRO A 128 4.67 2.62 -15.43
CA PRO A 128 3.88 3.84 -15.60
C PRO A 128 4.49 4.82 -16.59
N ASN A 129 3.65 5.62 -17.26
CA ASN A 129 4.14 6.67 -18.16
C ASN A 129 4.60 7.93 -17.39
N ILE A 130 4.04 8.17 -16.19
CA ILE A 130 4.39 9.31 -15.35
C ILE A 130 5.65 8.95 -14.56
N GLU A 131 6.67 9.80 -14.61
CA GLU A 131 7.95 9.55 -13.92
C GLU A 131 7.86 9.84 -12.43
N THR A 132 7.26 10.96 -12.07
CA THR A 132 7.21 11.44 -10.68
C THR A 132 5.78 11.72 -10.28
N VAL A 133 5.41 11.29 -9.08
CA VAL A 133 4.12 11.58 -8.45
C VAL A 133 4.41 12.30 -7.14
N VAL A 134 3.81 13.47 -6.94
CA VAL A 134 3.91 14.24 -5.71
C VAL A 134 2.55 14.27 -5.03
N TYR A 135 2.45 13.68 -3.84
CA TYR A 135 1.29 13.83 -2.98
C TYR A 135 1.47 15.07 -2.10
N ARG A 136 0.48 15.94 -2.06
CA ARG A 136 0.47 17.11 -1.21
C ARG A 136 -0.74 17.10 -0.28
N THR A 137 -0.50 17.22 1.02
CA THR A 137 -1.57 17.32 2.01
C THR A 137 -2.10 18.76 2.04
N VAL A 138 -3.37 18.92 1.68
CA VAL A 138 -4.08 20.20 1.74
C VAL A 138 -5.41 19.96 2.43
N SER A 139 -5.64 20.61 3.58
CA SER A 139 -6.85 20.41 4.39
C SER A 139 -8.05 21.24 3.89
N ASP A 140 -7.80 22.39 3.27
CA ASP A 140 -8.86 23.31 2.83
C ASP A 140 -9.37 22.98 1.42
N GLU A 141 -10.67 22.72 1.30
CA GLU A 141 -11.32 22.33 0.04
C GLU A 141 -11.30 23.45 -1.02
N THR A 142 -11.37 24.72 -0.60
CA THR A 142 -11.31 25.87 -1.53
C THR A 142 -9.91 25.95 -2.14
N THR A 143 -8.88 25.75 -1.32
CA THR A 143 -7.49 25.72 -1.75
C THR A 143 -7.25 24.59 -2.74
N LYS A 144 -7.72 23.35 -2.45
CA LYS A 144 -7.63 22.22 -3.40
C LYS A 144 -8.27 22.53 -4.75
N ALA A 145 -9.50 23.09 -4.71
CA ALA A 145 -10.21 23.46 -5.94
C ALA A 145 -9.46 24.56 -6.73
N THR A 146 -8.86 25.53 -6.05
CA THR A 146 -8.07 26.59 -6.67
C THR A 146 -6.78 26.05 -7.30
N MET A 147 -6.09 25.16 -6.62
CA MET A 147 -4.87 24.50 -7.15
C MET A 147 -5.18 23.69 -8.42
N LEU A 148 -6.32 22.99 -8.45
CA LEU A 148 -6.77 22.27 -9.64
C LEU A 148 -7.12 23.24 -10.79
N GLN A 149 -7.74 24.39 -10.50
CA GLN A 149 -8.08 25.41 -11.49
C GLN A 149 -6.87 26.14 -12.06
N SER A 150 -5.85 26.37 -11.22
CA SER A 150 -4.61 27.05 -11.63
C SER A 150 -3.61 26.12 -12.34
N GLY A 151 -3.85 24.80 -12.32
CA GLY A 151 -2.91 23.78 -12.81
C GLY A 151 -1.74 23.54 -11.85
N GLU A 152 -1.83 23.97 -10.60
CA GLU A 152 -0.85 23.63 -9.56
C GLU A 152 -1.03 22.17 -9.08
N ALA A 153 -2.23 21.62 -9.23
CA ALA A 153 -2.53 20.20 -9.03
C ALA A 153 -3.16 19.60 -10.28
N ASP A 154 -2.74 18.38 -10.63
CA ASP A 154 -3.28 17.61 -11.77
C ASP A 154 -4.50 16.77 -11.36
N LEU A 155 -4.59 16.41 -10.07
CA LEU A 155 -5.66 15.60 -9.49
C LEU A 155 -5.95 16.06 -8.06
N ALA A 156 -7.23 16.13 -7.70
CA ALA A 156 -7.65 16.43 -6.34
C ALA A 156 -8.87 15.62 -5.92
N TRP A 157 -8.88 15.16 -4.66
CA TRP A 157 -10.07 14.64 -3.99
C TRP A 157 -10.82 15.82 -3.37
N LEU A 158 -12.03 16.03 -3.83
CA LEU A 158 -12.90 17.11 -3.36
C LEU A 158 -14.23 16.53 -2.84
N ASN A 159 -14.80 17.16 -1.82
CA ASN A 159 -16.18 16.84 -1.46
C ASN A 159 -17.15 17.32 -2.55
N SER A 160 -18.39 16.79 -2.55
CA SER A 160 -19.36 17.01 -3.62
C SER A 160 -19.69 18.49 -3.86
N ASN A 161 -19.66 19.34 -2.81
CA ASN A 161 -19.96 20.77 -2.94
C ASN A 161 -18.93 21.51 -3.80
N TYR A 162 -17.65 21.14 -3.67
CA TYR A 162 -16.56 21.74 -4.44
C TYR A 162 -16.30 21.01 -5.76
N ALA A 163 -16.52 19.69 -5.80
CA ALA A 163 -16.33 18.90 -7.00
C ALA A 163 -17.32 19.23 -8.11
N SER A 164 -18.56 19.60 -7.75
CA SER A 164 -19.64 19.89 -8.72
C SER A 164 -19.30 20.97 -9.74
N GLN A 165 -18.43 21.93 -9.39
CA GLN A 165 -17.98 22.99 -10.30
C GLN A 165 -17.11 22.50 -11.47
N PHE A 166 -16.58 21.27 -11.38
CA PHE A 166 -15.75 20.63 -12.40
C PHE A 166 -16.53 19.63 -13.25
N LYS A 167 -17.76 19.29 -12.82
CA LYS A 167 -18.62 18.38 -13.57
C LYS A 167 -19.00 19.01 -14.89
N ASP A 168 -18.86 18.25 -15.98
CA ASP A 168 -19.17 18.69 -17.35
C ASP A 168 -18.39 19.94 -17.83
N LYS A 169 -17.27 20.27 -17.16
CA LYS A 169 -16.43 21.40 -17.53
C LYS A 169 -15.30 20.93 -18.45
N ASP A 170 -15.12 21.63 -19.58
CA ASP A 170 -14.05 21.36 -20.52
C ASP A 170 -12.65 21.39 -19.87
N GLY A 171 -11.82 20.43 -20.20
CA GLY A 171 -10.47 20.28 -19.67
C GLY A 171 -10.38 19.51 -18.36
N TYR A 172 -11.50 19.05 -17.80
CA TYR A 172 -11.51 18.24 -16.59
C TYR A 172 -12.15 16.86 -16.82
N ASN A 173 -11.57 15.85 -16.19
CA ASN A 173 -12.20 14.55 -16.03
C ASN A 173 -12.79 14.48 -14.61
N TYR A 174 -14.03 14.04 -14.49
CA TYR A 174 -14.75 13.95 -13.22
C TYR A 174 -15.16 12.52 -12.95
N TRP A 175 -14.84 12.04 -11.74
CA TRP A 175 -15.29 10.73 -11.24
C TRP A 175 -15.94 10.91 -9.89
N GLU A 176 -17.05 10.23 -9.67
CA GLU A 176 -17.80 10.26 -8.41
C GLU A 176 -17.78 8.87 -7.79
N PHE A 177 -17.37 8.80 -6.54
CA PHE A 177 -17.35 7.56 -5.75
C PHE A 177 -18.27 7.75 -4.55
N THR A 178 -19.17 6.79 -4.33
CA THR A 178 -19.93 6.72 -3.10
C THR A 178 -19.16 5.84 -2.13
N THR A 179 -18.72 6.41 -1.02
CA THR A 179 -18.18 5.63 0.10
C THR A 179 -19.37 5.14 0.93
N ALA A 180 -19.40 3.83 1.19
CA ALA A 180 -20.39 3.22 2.07
C ALA A 180 -20.12 3.57 3.53
#